data_404c34d1fa7e0c69b00f3c61b73f8c01
#
_entry.id   404c34d1fa7e0c69b00f3c61b73f8c01
#
_cell.length_a   1.000
_cell.length_b   1.000
_cell.length_c   1.000
_cell.angle_alpha   90.00
_cell.angle_beta   90.00
_cell.angle_gamma   90.00
#
_symmetry.space_group_name_H-M   'P 1'
#
loop_
_entity.id
_entity.type
_entity.pdbx_description
1 polymer ?
#
loop_
_entity_poly.entity_id
_entity_poly.type
_entity_poly.pdbx_seq_one_letter_code
_entity_poly.pdbx_strand_id
1 'polypeptide(L)'
;MYTPRHPRRSILITASALLTLFLLSFALGRYGVPPVQVVKILLSRVFPLTQTWTDNMAIAVWNVRMPRILLACLVGCALSAAGAGYQTVFQNPMAAPDILGASSGACFGAALAILTGQGAVMVTVFAFLASLLTVVLVYLIGSHTRGSRVVSILLAGIMVGSLFSAGTSYIKLVADPTNQLPQITYWLMGSLSGTRMKTVGFAAVCMAVGLLPLLLLRWRMNLLTLSADEARSMGVNTDRLRLVVILSATVLTAASVSVSGMIGWVGLVIPHLSRRIVGSDCRYLLPMSMVFGAAF
;
A
#
# COMPACT_ATOMS: atom_id res chain seq x y z
N MET A 1 9.26 6.52 27.35
CA MET A 1 8.39 6.02 26.25
C MET A 1 6.94 6.26 26.63
N TYR A 2 6.18 7.03 25.83
CA TYR A 2 4.78 7.30 26.11
C TYR A 2 3.96 6.02 25.84
N THR A 3 3.45 5.38 26.88
CA THR A 3 2.50 4.28 26.76
C THR A 3 1.10 4.84 26.92
N PRO A 4 0.29 4.90 25.84
CA PRO A 4 -1.06 5.41 25.93
C PRO A 4 -1.88 4.54 26.87
N ARG A 5 -2.64 5.17 27.79
CA ARG A 5 -3.46 4.46 28.78
C ARG A 5 -4.53 3.54 28.18
N HIS A 6 -4.96 3.80 26.95
CA HIS A 6 -6.05 3.05 26.30
C HIS A 6 -5.87 2.90 24.76
N PRO A 7 -4.89 2.09 24.25
CA PRO A 7 -4.63 1.98 22.82
C PRO A 7 -5.82 1.42 22.01
N ARG A 8 -6.61 0.51 22.59
CA ARG A 8 -7.82 -0.04 21.96
C ARG A 8 -8.88 1.03 21.73
N ARG A 9 -9.07 1.95 22.70
CA ARG A 9 -10.02 3.06 22.57
C ARG A 9 -9.61 4.01 21.43
N SER A 10 -8.33 4.31 21.29
CA SER A 10 -7.81 5.13 20.19
C SER A 10 -8.08 4.50 18.82
N ILE A 11 -7.87 3.17 18.69
CA ILE A 11 -8.18 2.44 17.45
C ILE A 11 -9.68 2.52 17.13
N LEU A 12 -10.55 2.34 18.12
CA LEU A 12 -12.00 2.44 17.91
C LEU A 12 -12.45 3.84 17.49
N ILE A 13 -11.89 4.89 18.09
CA ILE A 13 -12.16 6.27 17.70
C ILE A 13 -11.71 6.52 16.25
N THR A 14 -10.53 6.06 15.88
CA THR A 14 -10.03 6.21 14.50
C THR A 14 -10.86 5.39 13.51
N ALA A 15 -11.32 4.20 13.91
CA ALA A 15 -12.21 3.38 13.07
C ALA A 15 -13.59 4.04 12.87
N SER A 16 -14.15 4.68 13.89
CA SER A 16 -15.39 5.45 13.74
C SER A 16 -15.21 6.67 12.86
N ALA A 17 -14.07 7.38 12.97
CA ALA A 17 -13.72 8.47 12.07
C ALA A 17 -13.56 7.99 10.62
N LEU A 18 -12.90 6.85 10.39
CA LEU A 18 -12.81 6.21 9.07
C LEU A 18 -14.20 5.95 8.48
N LEU A 19 -15.11 5.35 9.26
CA LEU A 19 -16.46 5.07 8.79
C LEU A 19 -17.19 6.36 8.41
N THR A 20 -17.05 7.41 9.20
CA THR A 20 -17.64 8.73 8.92
C THR A 20 -17.06 9.32 7.63
N LEU A 21 -15.74 9.31 7.46
CA LEU A 21 -15.08 9.80 6.25
C LEU A 21 -15.45 8.97 5.02
N PHE A 22 -15.54 7.65 5.16
CA PHE A 22 -15.98 6.74 4.11
C PHE A 22 -17.39 7.13 3.61
N LEU A 23 -18.34 7.33 4.51
CA LEU A 23 -19.70 7.75 4.16
C LEU A 23 -19.73 9.15 3.55
N LEU A 24 -18.99 10.10 4.10
CA LEU A 24 -18.91 11.47 3.56
C LEU A 24 -18.28 11.51 2.17
N SER A 25 -17.32 10.63 1.87
CA SER A 25 -16.66 10.53 0.56
C SER A 25 -17.65 10.22 -0.57
N PHE A 26 -18.77 9.56 -0.28
CA PHE A 26 -19.82 9.33 -1.26
C PHE A 26 -20.63 10.59 -1.59
N ALA A 27 -20.68 11.57 -0.71
CA ALA A 27 -21.37 12.84 -0.98
C ALA A 27 -20.51 13.79 -1.83
N LEU A 28 -19.17 13.66 -1.76
CA LEU A 28 -18.23 14.53 -2.45
C LEU A 28 -17.96 14.03 -3.89
N GLY A 29 -18.01 14.94 -4.86
CA GLY A 29 -17.67 14.61 -6.27
C GLY A 29 -18.20 15.66 -7.25
N ARG A 30 -17.63 15.66 -8.48
CA ARG A 30 -18.02 16.62 -9.54
C ARG A 30 -19.48 16.49 -9.96
N TYR A 31 -20.03 15.29 -9.96
CA TYR A 31 -21.47 15.06 -10.22
C TYR A 31 -22.21 15.15 -8.89
N GLY A 32 -23.02 16.20 -8.70
CA GLY A 32 -23.76 16.43 -7.45
C GLY A 32 -24.78 15.31 -7.20
N VAL A 33 -24.57 14.50 -6.18
CA VAL A 33 -25.58 13.54 -5.66
C VAL A 33 -25.91 13.94 -4.24
N PRO A 34 -27.17 14.31 -3.95
CA PRO A 34 -27.57 14.68 -2.60
C PRO A 34 -27.27 13.55 -1.61
N PRO A 35 -26.79 13.83 -0.37
CA PRO A 35 -26.44 12.80 0.60
C PRO A 35 -27.58 11.82 0.89
N VAL A 36 -28.81 12.29 0.93
CA VAL A 36 -30.00 11.46 1.11
C VAL A 36 -30.15 10.44 -0.02
N GLN A 37 -29.91 10.85 -1.27
CA GLN A 37 -29.96 9.94 -2.42
C GLN A 37 -28.80 8.93 -2.39
N VAL A 38 -27.59 9.34 -1.97
CA VAL A 38 -26.48 8.41 -1.76
C VAL A 38 -26.87 7.29 -0.81
N VAL A 39 -27.42 7.64 0.36
CA VAL A 39 -27.85 6.64 1.35
C VAL A 39 -28.93 5.72 0.77
N LYS A 40 -29.93 6.27 0.08
CA LYS A 40 -30.98 5.46 -0.58
C LYS A 40 -30.42 4.52 -1.63
N ILE A 41 -29.50 5.00 -2.49
CA ILE A 41 -28.83 4.19 -3.52
C ILE A 41 -28.04 3.05 -2.88
N LEU A 42 -27.31 3.32 -1.80
CA LEU A 42 -26.54 2.28 -1.09
C LEU A 42 -27.46 1.24 -0.44
N LEU A 43 -28.55 1.68 0.19
CA LEU A 43 -29.52 0.81 0.86
C LEU A 43 -30.41 0.04 -0.12
N SER A 44 -30.61 0.52 -1.35
CA SER A 44 -31.47 -0.12 -2.35
C SER A 44 -31.02 -1.53 -2.77
N ARG A 45 -29.76 -1.89 -2.49
CA ARG A 45 -29.25 -3.24 -2.72
C ARG A 45 -29.67 -4.25 -1.66
N VAL A 46 -30.05 -3.76 -0.48
CA VAL A 46 -30.45 -4.60 0.67
C VAL A 46 -31.95 -4.53 0.92
N PHE A 47 -32.53 -3.35 0.71
CA PHE A 47 -33.96 -3.09 0.95
C PHE A 47 -34.67 -2.67 -0.35
N PRO A 48 -35.89 -3.15 -0.63
CA PRO A 48 -36.67 -2.71 -1.77
C PRO A 48 -37.19 -1.28 -1.52
N LEU A 49 -36.40 -0.29 -1.95
CA LEU A 49 -36.75 1.14 -1.82
C LEU A 49 -37.30 1.66 -3.14
N THR A 50 -38.31 2.54 -3.06
CA THR A 50 -38.82 3.26 -4.24
C THR A 50 -37.72 4.15 -4.82
N GLN A 51 -37.44 4.01 -6.11
CA GLN A 51 -36.41 4.77 -6.81
C GLN A 51 -36.83 6.25 -6.88
N THR A 52 -36.11 7.10 -6.15
CA THR A 52 -36.27 8.57 -6.16
C THR A 52 -35.06 9.28 -6.76
N TRP A 53 -34.09 8.52 -7.26
CA TRP A 53 -32.82 8.98 -7.87
C TRP A 53 -32.81 8.66 -9.36
N THR A 54 -32.00 9.38 -10.12
CA THR A 54 -31.77 9.11 -11.54
C THR A 54 -30.78 7.98 -11.75
N ASP A 55 -30.84 7.27 -12.87
CA ASP A 55 -29.89 6.19 -13.21
C ASP A 55 -28.45 6.69 -13.23
N ASN A 56 -28.22 7.93 -13.71
CA ASN A 56 -26.90 8.55 -13.67
C ASN A 56 -26.35 8.71 -12.24
N MET A 57 -27.19 9.00 -11.25
CA MET A 57 -26.76 9.06 -9.85
C MET A 57 -26.36 7.67 -9.35
N ALA A 58 -27.12 6.64 -9.69
CA ALA A 58 -26.76 5.26 -9.34
C ALA A 58 -25.46 4.81 -10.00
N ILE A 59 -25.25 5.11 -11.28
CA ILE A 59 -23.99 4.83 -12.01
C ILE A 59 -22.82 5.58 -11.36
N ALA A 60 -22.99 6.86 -11.01
CA ALA A 60 -21.96 7.66 -10.36
C ALA A 60 -21.55 7.06 -8.99
N VAL A 61 -22.51 6.59 -8.21
CA VAL A 61 -22.24 6.00 -6.89
C VAL A 61 -21.59 4.61 -7.03
N TRP A 62 -22.18 3.70 -7.81
CA TRP A 62 -21.75 2.31 -7.87
C TRP A 62 -20.52 2.05 -8.76
N ASN A 63 -20.46 2.73 -9.93
CA ASN A 63 -19.44 2.43 -10.93
C ASN A 63 -18.23 3.38 -10.86
N VAL A 64 -18.37 4.54 -10.21
CA VAL A 64 -17.28 5.53 -10.12
C VAL A 64 -16.81 5.71 -8.67
N ARG A 65 -17.71 6.07 -7.75
CA ARG A 65 -17.34 6.42 -6.36
C ARG A 65 -16.97 5.19 -5.55
N MET A 66 -17.81 4.17 -5.55
CA MET A 66 -17.60 2.95 -4.77
C MET A 66 -16.24 2.28 -5.05
N PRO A 67 -15.86 1.97 -6.31
CA PRO A 67 -14.57 1.36 -6.59
C PRO A 67 -13.40 2.25 -6.17
N ARG A 68 -13.51 3.57 -6.40
CA ARG A 68 -12.44 4.52 -6.07
C ARG A 68 -12.23 4.63 -4.55
N ILE A 69 -13.30 4.76 -3.78
CA ILE A 69 -13.24 4.88 -2.31
C ILE A 69 -12.70 3.59 -1.70
N LEU A 70 -13.20 2.43 -2.15
CA LEU A 70 -12.71 1.13 -1.69
C LEU A 70 -11.21 0.95 -2.00
N LEU A 71 -10.78 1.31 -3.22
CA LEU A 71 -9.38 1.20 -3.59
C LEU A 71 -8.51 2.18 -2.78
N ALA A 72 -8.97 3.40 -2.53
CA ALA A 72 -8.27 4.36 -1.68
C ALA A 72 -8.04 3.81 -0.27
N CYS A 73 -9.10 3.28 0.37
CA CYS A 73 -9.00 2.66 1.69
C CYS A 73 -8.03 1.46 1.70
N LEU A 74 -8.08 0.60 0.67
CA LEU A 74 -7.20 -0.56 0.55
C LEU A 74 -5.73 -0.15 0.38
N VAL A 75 -5.46 0.80 -0.53
CA VAL A 75 -4.09 1.29 -0.81
C VAL A 75 -3.51 1.99 0.42
N GLY A 76 -4.28 2.88 1.06
CA GLY A 76 -3.85 3.57 2.27
C GLY A 76 -3.57 2.60 3.43
N CYS A 77 -4.46 1.63 3.65
CA CYS A 77 -4.29 0.54 4.61
C CYS A 77 -3.01 -0.26 4.33
N ALA A 78 -2.83 -0.71 3.08
CA ALA A 78 -1.72 -1.57 2.67
C ALA A 78 -0.37 -0.86 2.77
N LEU A 79 -0.25 0.36 2.23
CA LEU A 79 1.00 1.13 2.31
C LEU A 79 1.38 1.47 3.75
N SER A 80 0.40 1.81 4.59
CA SER A 80 0.65 2.08 6.01
C SER A 80 1.07 0.85 6.78
N ALA A 81 0.46 -0.31 6.51
CA ALA A 81 0.87 -1.57 7.10
C ALA A 81 2.28 -1.99 6.65
N ALA A 82 2.58 -1.84 5.35
CA ALA A 82 3.92 -2.08 4.80
C ALA A 82 4.96 -1.18 5.45
N GLY A 83 4.67 0.11 5.59
CA GLY A 83 5.53 1.07 6.26
C GLY A 83 5.80 0.71 7.73
N ALA A 84 4.77 0.34 8.49
CA ALA A 84 4.94 -0.13 9.86
C ALA A 84 5.83 -1.38 9.94
N GLY A 85 5.68 -2.32 8.99
CA GLY A 85 6.53 -3.49 8.86
C GLY A 85 7.99 -3.12 8.60
N TYR A 86 8.27 -2.29 7.60
CA TYR A 86 9.62 -1.85 7.28
C TYR A 86 10.27 -1.06 8.41
N GLN A 87 9.55 -0.11 9.02
CA GLN A 87 10.06 0.65 10.17
C GLN A 87 10.44 -0.26 11.35
N THR A 88 9.72 -1.35 11.56
CA THR A 88 10.02 -2.32 12.60
C THR A 88 11.24 -3.17 12.24
N VAL A 89 11.33 -3.69 11.00
CA VAL A 89 12.46 -4.51 10.55
C VAL A 89 13.77 -3.75 10.54
N PHE A 90 13.74 -2.51 10.05
CA PHE A 90 14.93 -1.67 9.94
C PHE A 90 15.23 -0.87 11.21
N GLN A 91 14.38 -0.97 12.23
CA GLN A 91 14.49 -0.21 13.49
C GLN A 91 14.69 1.29 13.25
N ASN A 92 14.10 1.79 12.17
CA ASN A 92 14.22 3.17 11.73
C ASN A 92 12.84 3.74 11.41
N PRO A 93 12.36 4.75 12.14
CA PRO A 93 11.05 5.36 11.89
C PRO A 93 10.95 6.08 10.55
N MET A 94 12.07 6.33 9.88
CA MET A 94 12.15 6.94 8.55
C MET A 94 12.19 5.91 7.43
N ALA A 95 12.10 4.60 7.74
CA ALA A 95 12.03 3.58 6.70
C ALA A 95 10.67 3.65 5.98
N ALA A 96 10.72 3.88 4.68
CA ALA A 96 9.56 3.92 3.79
C ALA A 96 9.46 2.64 2.95
N PRO A 97 8.28 2.28 2.42
CA PRO A 97 8.13 1.15 1.51
C PRO A 97 9.04 1.21 0.28
N ASP A 98 9.41 2.41 -0.16
CA ASP A 98 10.22 2.64 -1.37
C ASP A 98 11.71 2.37 -1.18
N ILE A 99 12.18 2.23 0.06
CA ILE A 99 13.62 2.03 0.38
C ILE A 99 14.20 0.78 -0.30
N LEU A 100 13.39 -0.26 -0.53
CA LEU A 100 13.83 -1.47 -1.24
C LEU A 100 13.62 -1.40 -2.76
N GLY A 101 13.29 -0.24 -3.31
CA GLY A 101 13.12 -0.04 -4.74
C GLY A 101 11.86 -0.65 -5.33
N ALA A 102 10.90 -1.10 -4.50
CA ALA A 102 9.66 -1.74 -4.95
C ALA A 102 8.86 -0.84 -5.91
N SER A 103 8.73 0.44 -5.60
CA SER A 103 8.04 1.41 -6.47
C SER A 103 8.82 1.68 -7.75
N SER A 104 10.15 1.78 -7.70
CA SER A 104 10.99 1.95 -8.91
C SER A 104 10.86 0.76 -9.86
N GLY A 105 10.84 -0.46 -9.31
CA GLY A 105 10.57 -1.67 -10.09
C GLY A 105 9.19 -1.68 -10.72
N ALA A 106 8.15 -1.30 -9.97
CA ALA A 106 6.80 -1.18 -10.50
C ALA A 106 6.71 -0.16 -11.65
N CYS A 107 7.35 1.01 -11.50
CA CYS A 107 7.43 2.04 -12.52
C CYS A 107 8.09 1.55 -13.81
N PHE A 108 9.21 0.81 -13.67
CA PHE A 108 9.89 0.21 -14.79
C PHE A 108 9.01 -0.83 -15.50
N GLY A 109 8.38 -1.75 -14.73
CA GLY A 109 7.49 -2.76 -15.29
C GLY A 109 6.30 -2.16 -16.02
N ALA A 110 5.65 -1.15 -15.46
CA ALA A 110 4.55 -0.43 -16.12
C ALA A 110 5.01 0.28 -17.39
N ALA A 111 6.14 1.00 -17.34
CA ALA A 111 6.70 1.69 -18.49
C ALA A 111 7.05 0.71 -19.62
N LEU A 112 7.63 -0.44 -19.29
CA LEU A 112 7.95 -1.50 -20.25
C LEU A 112 6.69 -2.08 -20.91
N ALA A 113 5.63 -2.32 -20.12
CA ALA A 113 4.36 -2.81 -20.65
C ALA A 113 3.70 -1.80 -21.59
N ILE A 114 3.74 -0.50 -21.25
CA ILE A 114 3.20 0.57 -22.12
C ILE A 114 4.05 0.70 -23.40
N LEU A 115 5.38 0.66 -23.29
CA LEU A 115 6.29 0.72 -24.44
C LEU A 115 6.02 -0.43 -25.43
N THR A 116 5.74 -1.63 -24.90
CA THR A 116 5.42 -2.82 -25.73
C THR A 116 3.96 -2.88 -26.18
N GLY A 117 3.18 -1.81 -25.97
CA GLY A 117 1.79 -1.71 -26.43
C GLY A 117 0.79 -2.60 -25.70
N GLN A 118 1.12 -3.01 -24.47
CA GLN A 118 0.26 -3.89 -23.68
C GLN A 118 -0.96 -3.14 -23.12
N GLY A 119 -2.08 -3.86 -22.97
CA GLY A 119 -3.30 -3.30 -22.37
C GLY A 119 -3.19 -3.09 -20.85
N ALA A 120 -4.12 -2.32 -20.28
CA ALA A 120 -4.12 -1.88 -18.89
C ALA A 120 -3.95 -3.02 -17.85
N VAL A 121 -4.51 -4.20 -18.11
CA VAL A 121 -4.34 -5.37 -17.22
C VAL A 121 -2.89 -5.82 -17.18
N MET A 122 -2.23 -5.90 -18.35
CA MET A 122 -0.83 -6.29 -18.44
C MET A 122 0.10 -5.24 -17.83
N VAL A 123 -0.21 -3.95 -17.94
CA VAL A 123 0.52 -2.89 -17.24
C VAL A 123 0.50 -3.14 -15.73
N THR A 124 -0.65 -3.47 -15.15
CA THR A 124 -0.78 -3.83 -13.72
C THR A 124 0.05 -5.07 -13.37
N VAL A 125 -0.02 -6.13 -14.20
CA VAL A 125 0.73 -7.38 -13.98
C VAL A 125 2.24 -7.14 -14.07
N PHE A 126 2.72 -6.43 -15.08
CA PHE A 126 4.14 -6.11 -15.24
C PHE A 126 4.65 -5.24 -14.07
N ALA A 127 3.89 -4.23 -13.66
CA ALA A 127 4.22 -3.41 -12.51
C ALA A 127 4.33 -4.24 -11.22
N PHE A 128 3.37 -5.13 -10.97
CA PHE A 128 3.36 -6.00 -9.80
C PHE A 128 4.56 -6.96 -9.79
N LEU A 129 4.79 -7.68 -10.89
CA LEU A 129 5.87 -8.65 -10.99
C LEU A 129 7.26 -7.99 -10.94
N ALA A 130 7.44 -6.87 -11.63
CA ALA A 130 8.71 -6.14 -11.61
C ALA A 130 9.01 -5.57 -10.21
N SER A 131 7.98 -5.11 -9.47
CA SER A 131 8.13 -4.70 -8.08
C SER A 131 8.61 -5.85 -7.18
N LEU A 132 7.99 -7.03 -7.29
CA LEU A 132 8.41 -8.23 -6.55
C LEU A 132 9.84 -8.65 -6.92
N LEU A 133 10.15 -8.71 -8.22
CA LEU A 133 11.46 -9.05 -8.72
C LEU A 133 12.54 -8.12 -8.16
N THR A 134 12.27 -6.81 -8.14
CA THR A 134 13.19 -5.81 -7.58
C THR A 134 13.58 -6.14 -6.14
N VAL A 135 12.60 -6.42 -5.28
CA VAL A 135 12.88 -6.70 -3.87
C VAL A 135 13.54 -8.06 -3.68
N VAL A 136 13.20 -9.05 -4.50
CA VAL A 136 13.92 -10.34 -4.51
C VAL A 136 15.39 -10.12 -4.84
N LEU A 137 15.71 -9.35 -5.89
CA LEU A 137 17.09 -8.99 -6.24
C LEU A 137 17.82 -8.27 -5.10
N VAL A 138 17.16 -7.27 -4.49
CA VAL A 138 17.70 -6.53 -3.34
C VAL A 138 17.99 -7.47 -2.17
N TYR A 139 17.09 -8.38 -1.86
CA TYR A 139 17.28 -9.33 -0.77
C TYR A 139 18.43 -10.32 -1.07
N LEU A 140 18.51 -10.85 -2.30
CA LEU A 140 19.59 -11.74 -2.72
C LEU A 140 20.96 -11.04 -2.61
N ILE A 141 21.08 -9.83 -3.15
CA ILE A 141 22.32 -9.04 -3.09
C ILE A 141 22.68 -8.74 -1.62
N GLY A 142 21.72 -8.20 -0.85
CA GLY A 142 21.97 -7.83 0.54
C GLY A 142 22.24 -9.00 1.47
N SER A 143 21.74 -10.21 1.17
CA SER A 143 21.98 -11.41 1.99
C SER A 143 23.37 -12.03 1.79
N HIS A 144 24.04 -11.80 0.67
CA HIS A 144 25.37 -12.32 0.37
C HIS A 144 26.52 -11.41 0.82
N THR A 145 26.21 -10.21 1.31
CA THR A 145 27.21 -9.23 1.72
C THR A 145 27.68 -9.48 3.16
N ARG A 146 28.97 -9.32 3.42
CA ARG A 146 29.56 -9.40 4.78
C ARG A 146 29.26 -8.10 5.53
N GLY A 147 28.81 -8.19 6.81
CA GLY A 147 28.52 -7.02 7.66
C GLY A 147 27.08 -6.99 8.18
N SER A 148 26.58 -5.81 8.55
CA SER A 148 25.20 -5.65 9.02
C SER A 148 24.21 -5.92 7.90
N ARG A 149 23.43 -6.99 8.04
CA ARG A 149 22.44 -7.42 7.06
C ARG A 149 21.42 -6.33 6.72
N VAL A 150 21.04 -5.54 7.72
CA VAL A 150 20.09 -4.42 7.56
C VAL A 150 20.68 -3.35 6.64
N VAL A 151 21.92 -2.93 6.89
CA VAL A 151 22.62 -1.93 6.07
C VAL A 151 22.83 -2.44 4.65
N SER A 152 23.24 -3.70 4.50
CA SER A 152 23.47 -4.31 3.18
C SER A 152 22.20 -4.34 2.33
N ILE A 153 21.06 -4.70 2.92
CA ILE A 153 19.75 -4.71 2.22
C ILE A 153 19.34 -3.27 1.84
N LEU A 154 19.55 -2.29 2.72
CA LEU A 154 19.23 -0.89 2.42
C LEU A 154 20.09 -0.36 1.25
N LEU A 155 21.39 -0.59 1.28
CA LEU A 155 22.29 -0.16 0.19
C LEU A 155 21.96 -0.87 -1.14
N ALA A 156 21.68 -2.18 -1.09
CA ALA A 156 21.22 -2.92 -2.26
C ALA A 156 19.90 -2.34 -2.82
N GLY A 157 18.97 -1.94 -1.93
CA GLY A 157 17.71 -1.29 -2.31
C GLY A 157 17.92 0.00 -3.07
N ILE A 158 18.80 0.87 -2.57
CA ILE A 158 19.17 2.13 -3.25
C ILE A 158 19.79 1.87 -4.61
N MET A 159 20.73 0.92 -4.71
CA MET A 159 21.41 0.60 -5.96
C MET A 159 20.47 0.01 -7.01
N VAL A 160 19.69 -1.01 -6.65
CA VAL A 160 18.75 -1.67 -7.56
C VAL A 160 17.61 -0.71 -7.93
N GLY A 161 17.08 0.07 -6.97
CA GLY A 161 16.07 1.10 -7.22
C GLY A 161 16.56 2.16 -8.22
N SER A 162 17.81 2.62 -8.09
CA SER A 162 18.42 3.57 -9.03
C SER A 162 18.58 2.97 -10.43
N LEU A 163 18.93 1.68 -10.53
CA LEU A 163 19.03 0.97 -11.81
C LEU A 163 17.67 0.93 -12.53
N PHE A 164 16.60 0.53 -11.82
CA PHE A 164 15.25 0.53 -12.40
C PHE A 164 14.73 1.94 -12.74
N SER A 165 15.09 2.95 -11.95
CA SER A 165 14.78 4.35 -12.25
C SER A 165 15.49 4.83 -13.51
N ALA A 166 16.76 4.48 -13.69
CA ALA A 166 17.52 4.76 -14.93
C ALA A 166 16.89 4.04 -16.13
N GLY A 167 16.51 2.75 -15.96
CA GLY A 167 15.77 2.01 -16.98
C GLY A 167 14.44 2.66 -17.36
N THR A 168 13.68 3.15 -16.38
CA THR A 168 12.43 3.90 -16.64
C THR A 168 12.71 5.17 -17.44
N SER A 169 13.78 5.89 -17.11
CA SER A 169 14.20 7.10 -17.83
C SER A 169 14.59 6.79 -19.27
N TYR A 170 15.30 5.67 -19.50
CA TYR A 170 15.63 5.22 -20.85
C TYR A 170 14.38 4.86 -21.67
N ILE A 171 13.42 4.13 -21.05
CA ILE A 171 12.14 3.82 -21.71
C ILE A 171 11.41 5.12 -22.13
N LYS A 172 11.37 6.14 -21.27
CA LYS A 172 10.76 7.43 -21.60
C LYS A 172 11.46 8.14 -22.76
N LEU A 173 12.78 7.95 -22.90
CA LEU A 173 13.55 8.55 -23.99
C LEU A 173 13.21 7.93 -25.36
N VAL A 174 12.97 6.61 -25.40
CA VAL A 174 12.69 5.89 -26.65
C VAL A 174 11.21 5.73 -26.96
N ALA A 175 10.32 6.08 -26.02
CA ALA A 175 8.88 6.00 -26.18
C ALA A 175 8.35 7.01 -27.20
N ASP A 176 7.30 6.62 -27.93
CA ASP A 176 6.57 7.56 -28.81
C ASP A 176 6.10 8.78 -28.03
N PRO A 177 6.51 10.01 -28.45
CA PRO A 177 6.22 11.23 -27.71
C PRO A 177 4.73 11.59 -27.71
N THR A 178 3.96 11.11 -28.67
CA THR A 178 2.54 11.46 -28.84
C THR A 178 1.62 10.59 -27.99
N ASN A 179 1.89 9.28 -27.87
CA ASN A 179 1.00 8.33 -27.22
C ASN A 179 1.62 7.67 -25.98
N GLN A 180 2.80 7.05 -26.13
CA GLN A 180 3.38 6.24 -25.05
C GLN A 180 3.96 7.07 -23.91
N LEU A 181 4.71 8.13 -24.23
CA LEU A 181 5.34 8.99 -23.22
C LEU A 181 4.31 9.68 -22.31
N PRO A 182 3.19 10.24 -22.82
CA PRO A 182 2.12 10.75 -21.96
C PRO A 182 1.52 9.67 -21.08
N GLN A 183 1.24 8.46 -21.62
CA GLN A 183 0.67 7.36 -20.84
C GLN A 183 1.60 6.93 -19.70
N ILE A 184 2.91 6.76 -19.97
CA ILE A 184 3.91 6.45 -18.95
C ILE A 184 3.94 7.55 -17.89
N THR A 185 3.95 8.81 -18.30
CA THR A 185 4.01 9.96 -17.39
C THR A 185 2.77 10.01 -16.48
N TYR A 186 1.57 9.86 -17.04
CA TYR A 186 0.34 9.81 -16.26
C TYR A 186 0.30 8.62 -15.28
N TRP A 187 0.79 7.46 -15.72
CA TRP A 187 0.85 6.30 -14.84
C TRP A 187 1.80 6.53 -13.66
N LEU A 188 2.97 7.13 -13.91
CA LEU A 188 3.98 7.45 -12.87
C LEU A 188 3.48 8.50 -11.87
N MET A 189 2.60 9.41 -12.26
CA MET A 189 2.01 10.39 -11.35
C MET A 189 1.10 9.76 -10.30
N GLY A 190 0.62 8.56 -10.54
CA GLY A 190 -0.33 7.87 -9.68
C GLY A 190 -1.74 8.47 -9.74
N SER A 191 -2.74 7.62 -9.78
CA SER A 191 -4.14 8.03 -9.79
C SER A 191 -5.07 6.89 -9.42
N LEU A 192 -6.15 7.22 -8.73
CA LEU A 192 -7.28 6.31 -8.48
C LEU A 192 -8.43 6.55 -9.46
N SER A 193 -8.21 7.37 -10.51
CA SER A 193 -9.21 7.62 -11.55
C SER A 193 -9.37 6.40 -12.45
N GLY A 194 -10.62 6.13 -12.88
CA GLY A 194 -10.90 5.00 -13.77
C GLY A 194 -10.86 3.63 -13.10
N THR A 195 -10.76 3.57 -11.76
CA THR A 195 -10.81 2.32 -11.00
C THR A 195 -12.11 1.56 -11.27
N ARG A 196 -11.99 0.25 -11.53
CA ARG A 196 -13.11 -0.69 -11.72
C ARG A 196 -13.17 -1.68 -10.56
N MET A 197 -14.36 -2.24 -10.27
CA MET A 197 -14.52 -3.24 -9.19
C MET A 197 -13.63 -4.48 -9.38
N LYS A 198 -13.33 -4.88 -10.61
CA LYS A 198 -12.37 -5.97 -10.89
C LYS A 198 -10.96 -5.64 -10.36
N THR A 199 -10.51 -4.40 -10.52
CA THR A 199 -9.22 -3.92 -9.99
C THR A 199 -9.22 -3.92 -8.46
N VAL A 200 -10.33 -3.49 -7.84
CA VAL A 200 -10.51 -3.54 -6.37
C VAL A 200 -10.42 -4.99 -5.87
N GLY A 201 -11.09 -5.92 -6.55
CA GLY A 201 -11.03 -7.35 -6.19
C GLY A 201 -9.62 -7.93 -6.27
N PHE A 202 -8.89 -7.66 -7.35
CA PHE A 202 -7.48 -8.05 -7.48
C PHE A 202 -6.62 -7.48 -6.36
N ALA A 203 -6.71 -6.16 -6.13
CA ALA A 203 -5.96 -5.48 -5.07
C ALA A 203 -6.29 -6.07 -3.69
N ALA A 204 -7.58 -6.30 -3.38
CA ALA A 204 -8.02 -6.86 -2.11
C ALA A 204 -7.42 -8.24 -1.84
N VAL A 205 -7.39 -9.12 -2.84
CA VAL A 205 -6.79 -10.47 -2.71
C VAL A 205 -5.29 -10.36 -2.47
N CYS A 206 -4.55 -9.62 -3.30
CA CYS A 206 -3.11 -9.46 -3.13
C CYS A 206 -2.75 -8.82 -1.79
N MET A 207 -3.51 -7.79 -1.38
CA MET A 207 -3.29 -7.11 -0.11
C MET A 207 -3.64 -8.00 1.08
N ALA A 208 -4.68 -8.82 1.00
CA ALA A 208 -5.00 -9.81 2.04
C ALA A 208 -3.86 -10.80 2.25
N VAL A 209 -3.22 -11.28 1.17
CA VAL A 209 -2.05 -12.17 1.23
C VAL A 209 -0.88 -11.51 1.96
N GLY A 210 -0.63 -10.22 1.73
CA GLY A 210 0.43 -9.48 2.43
C GLY A 210 0.06 -9.09 3.86
N LEU A 211 -1.20 -8.72 4.13
CA LEU A 211 -1.65 -8.30 5.46
C LEU A 211 -1.73 -9.45 6.46
N LEU A 212 -2.17 -10.63 6.01
CA LEU A 212 -2.41 -11.76 6.89
C LEU A 212 -1.16 -12.17 7.70
N PRO A 213 0.04 -12.38 7.09
CA PRO A 213 1.24 -12.70 7.86
C PRO A 213 1.63 -11.59 8.82
N LEU A 214 1.52 -10.31 8.43
CA LEU A 214 1.83 -9.18 9.32
C LEU A 214 0.92 -9.17 10.55
N LEU A 215 -0.39 -9.40 10.38
CA LEU A 215 -1.35 -9.44 11.47
C LEU A 215 -1.12 -10.65 12.39
N LEU A 216 -0.81 -11.82 11.85
CA LEU A 216 -0.52 -13.02 12.64
C LEU A 216 0.79 -12.88 13.41
N LEU A 217 1.79 -12.23 12.82
CA LEU A 217 3.12 -12.07 13.42
C LEU A 217 3.29 -10.77 14.23
N ARG A 218 2.29 -9.92 14.32
CA ARG A 218 2.36 -8.59 14.95
C ARG A 218 2.95 -8.60 16.37
N TRP A 219 2.68 -9.67 17.15
CA TRP A 219 3.29 -9.80 18.47
C TRP A 219 4.78 -10.13 18.37
N ARG A 220 5.14 -11.07 17.48
CA ARG A 220 6.54 -11.46 17.28
C ARG A 220 7.40 -10.36 16.68
N MET A 221 6.79 -9.44 15.92
CA MET A 221 7.50 -8.28 15.35
C MET A 221 8.13 -7.38 16.42
N ASN A 222 7.59 -7.35 17.65
CA ASN A 222 8.21 -6.62 18.76
C ASN A 222 9.58 -7.19 19.13
N LEU A 223 9.82 -8.48 18.88
CA LEU A 223 11.11 -9.13 19.18
C LEU A 223 12.22 -8.71 18.20
N LEU A 224 11.88 -8.10 17.06
CA LEU A 224 12.87 -7.53 16.14
C LEU A 224 13.60 -6.30 16.71
N THR A 225 13.09 -5.72 17.81
CA THR A 225 13.75 -4.61 18.53
C THR A 225 14.80 -5.07 19.50
N LEU A 226 14.85 -6.38 19.82
CA LEU A 226 15.83 -7.01 20.68
C LEU A 226 17.09 -7.40 19.89
N SER A 227 18.18 -7.68 20.61
CA SER A 227 19.37 -8.28 20.00
C SER A 227 19.05 -9.67 19.43
N ALA A 228 19.86 -10.12 18.45
CA ALA A 228 19.64 -11.45 17.84
C ALA A 228 19.72 -12.59 18.85
N ASP A 229 20.59 -12.47 19.84
CA ASP A 229 20.80 -13.51 20.85
C ASP A 229 19.67 -13.55 21.89
N GLU A 230 19.17 -12.39 22.31
CA GLU A 230 17.98 -12.31 23.18
C GLU A 230 16.74 -12.89 22.48
N ALA A 231 16.50 -12.53 21.22
CA ALA A 231 15.37 -13.06 20.48
C ALA A 231 15.47 -14.59 20.23
N ARG A 232 16.69 -15.11 20.02
CA ARG A 232 16.93 -16.55 19.90
C ARG A 232 16.67 -17.30 21.21
N SER A 233 17.05 -16.72 22.35
CA SER A 233 16.78 -17.32 23.67
C SER A 233 15.26 -17.42 23.95
N MET A 234 14.45 -16.57 23.31
CA MET A 234 12.99 -16.62 23.31
C MET A 234 12.40 -17.55 22.23
N GLY A 235 13.24 -18.33 21.52
CA GLY A 235 12.82 -19.30 20.51
C GLY A 235 12.41 -18.68 19.15
N VAL A 236 12.79 -17.43 18.87
CA VAL A 236 12.43 -16.75 17.61
C VAL A 236 13.64 -16.58 16.71
N ASN A 237 13.53 -17.09 15.48
CA ASN A 237 14.51 -16.85 14.43
C ASN A 237 14.23 -15.49 13.79
N THR A 238 15.02 -14.48 14.16
CA THR A 238 14.87 -13.08 13.70
C THR A 238 15.07 -12.95 12.19
N ASP A 239 15.93 -13.76 11.56
CA ASP A 239 16.18 -13.69 10.13
C ASP A 239 14.96 -14.15 9.31
N ARG A 240 14.35 -15.27 9.74
CA ARG A 240 13.10 -15.74 9.11
C ARG A 240 11.96 -14.76 9.33
N LEU A 241 11.86 -14.19 10.53
CA LEU A 241 10.82 -13.20 10.84
C LEU A 241 10.99 -11.94 9.99
N ARG A 242 12.21 -11.41 9.87
CA ARG A 242 12.53 -10.28 8.97
C ARG A 242 12.15 -10.57 7.53
N LEU A 243 12.53 -11.75 7.02
CA LEU A 243 12.20 -12.14 5.65
C LEU A 243 10.68 -12.14 5.41
N VAL A 244 9.90 -12.77 6.30
CA VAL A 244 8.44 -12.81 6.16
C VAL A 244 7.85 -11.42 6.19
N VAL A 245 8.29 -10.54 7.11
CA VAL A 245 7.78 -9.16 7.19
C VAL A 245 8.16 -8.36 5.93
N ILE A 246 9.40 -8.48 5.44
CA ILE A 246 9.83 -7.81 4.19
C ILE A 246 9.00 -8.29 3.00
N LEU A 247 8.84 -9.60 2.82
CA LEU A 247 8.06 -10.14 1.70
C LEU A 247 6.59 -9.70 1.78
N SER A 248 5.98 -9.76 2.96
CA SER A 248 4.61 -9.30 3.17
C SER A 248 4.45 -7.82 2.86
N ALA A 249 5.34 -6.97 3.38
CA ALA A 249 5.33 -5.54 3.12
C ALA A 249 5.59 -5.23 1.62
N THR A 250 6.42 -6.03 0.96
CA THR A 250 6.66 -5.92 -0.50
C THR A 250 5.41 -6.25 -1.30
N VAL A 251 4.71 -7.33 -0.97
CA VAL A 251 3.45 -7.69 -1.64
C VAL A 251 2.42 -6.56 -1.49
N LEU A 252 2.33 -5.96 -0.30
CA LEU A 252 1.44 -4.82 -0.06
C LEU A 252 1.81 -3.59 -0.91
N THR A 253 3.10 -3.27 -0.97
CA THR A 253 3.60 -2.14 -1.77
C THR A 253 3.40 -2.41 -3.26
N ALA A 254 3.78 -3.59 -3.74
CA ALA A 254 3.63 -3.99 -5.13
C ALA A 254 2.15 -3.97 -5.58
N ALA A 255 1.24 -4.53 -4.77
CA ALA A 255 -0.18 -4.51 -5.05
C ALA A 255 -0.74 -3.09 -5.07
N SER A 256 -0.32 -2.23 -4.14
CA SER A 256 -0.75 -0.83 -4.09
C SER A 256 -0.29 -0.07 -5.32
N VAL A 257 1.02 -0.08 -5.60
CA VAL A 257 1.61 0.70 -6.71
C VAL A 257 1.11 0.19 -8.06
N SER A 258 0.92 -1.12 -8.24
CA SER A 258 0.47 -1.69 -9.52
C SER A 258 -0.94 -1.25 -9.94
N VAL A 259 -1.79 -0.87 -8.98
CA VAL A 259 -3.19 -0.47 -9.25
C VAL A 259 -3.43 1.03 -9.15
N SER A 260 -2.56 1.77 -8.45
CA SER A 260 -2.73 3.20 -8.21
C SER A 260 -1.63 4.06 -8.83
N GLY A 261 -0.57 3.45 -9.38
CA GLY A 261 0.67 4.15 -9.67
C GLY A 261 1.41 4.55 -8.39
N MET A 262 2.39 5.42 -8.49
CA MET A 262 3.23 5.79 -7.36
C MET A 262 2.50 6.73 -6.41
N ILE A 263 2.19 6.25 -5.19
CA ILE A 263 1.68 7.05 -4.08
C ILE A 263 2.74 7.05 -2.97
N GLY A 264 3.42 8.18 -2.81
CA GLY A 264 4.47 8.34 -1.80
C GLY A 264 3.94 8.78 -0.43
N TRP A 265 4.83 8.78 0.56
CA TRP A 265 4.68 9.33 1.91
C TRP A 265 3.71 8.63 2.85
N VAL A 266 2.62 8.00 2.38
CA VAL A 266 1.60 7.34 3.22
C VAL A 266 2.24 6.30 4.14
N GLY A 267 3.05 5.41 3.58
CA GLY A 267 3.76 4.38 4.34
C GLY A 267 4.85 4.89 5.29
N LEU A 268 5.27 6.15 5.14
CA LEU A 268 6.20 6.80 6.06
C LEU A 268 5.47 7.52 7.20
N VAL A 269 4.53 8.39 6.82
CA VAL A 269 3.91 9.35 7.74
C VAL A 269 2.88 8.68 8.65
N ILE A 270 2.03 7.82 8.10
CA ILE A 270 0.93 7.21 8.87
C ILE A 270 1.42 6.32 10.01
N PRO A 271 2.39 5.39 9.83
CA PRO A 271 2.92 4.62 10.96
C PRO A 271 3.62 5.49 12.00
N HIS A 272 4.27 6.57 11.57
CA HIS A 272 4.90 7.52 12.49
C HIS A 272 3.87 8.23 13.37
N LEU A 273 2.78 8.73 12.79
CA LEU A 273 1.67 9.33 13.54
C LEU A 273 0.95 8.30 14.42
N SER A 274 0.71 7.09 13.90
CA SER A 274 0.11 6.00 14.65
C SER A 274 0.92 5.65 15.91
N ARG A 275 2.25 5.67 15.79
CA ARG A 275 3.16 5.41 16.93
C ARG A 275 3.03 6.47 18.02
N ARG A 276 2.74 7.72 17.67
CA ARG A 276 2.46 8.78 18.66
C ARG A 276 1.14 8.55 19.41
N ILE A 277 0.16 7.90 18.77
CA ILE A 277 -1.17 7.69 19.34
C ILE A 277 -1.21 6.41 20.19
N VAL A 278 -0.67 5.28 19.70
CA VAL A 278 -0.79 3.96 20.35
C VAL A 278 0.53 3.39 20.86
N GLY A 279 1.64 4.11 20.70
CA GLY A 279 2.98 3.63 21.09
C GLY A 279 3.61 2.72 20.03
N SER A 280 4.75 2.11 20.40
CA SER A 280 5.58 1.31 19.48
C SER A 280 5.24 -0.18 19.49
N ASP A 281 4.32 -0.65 20.33
CA ASP A 281 3.90 -2.05 20.35
C ASP A 281 3.17 -2.42 19.05
N CYS A 282 3.76 -3.31 18.26
CA CYS A 282 3.22 -3.74 16.97
C CYS A 282 1.83 -4.36 17.05
N ARG A 283 1.40 -4.87 18.22
CA ARG A 283 0.04 -5.38 18.45
C ARG A 283 -1.02 -4.30 18.21
N TYR A 284 -0.71 -3.05 18.53
CA TYR A 284 -1.59 -1.90 18.38
C TYR A 284 -1.16 -0.98 17.23
N LEU A 285 0.14 -0.84 17.01
CA LEU A 285 0.70 0.00 15.96
C LEU A 285 0.25 -0.44 14.57
N LEU A 286 0.29 -1.75 14.28
CA LEU A 286 -0.07 -2.26 12.96
C LEU A 286 -1.57 -2.04 12.66
N PRO A 287 -2.54 -2.48 13.52
CA PRO A 287 -3.95 -2.19 13.29
C PRO A 287 -4.27 -0.68 13.23
N MET A 288 -3.62 0.12 14.08
CA MET A 288 -3.81 1.57 14.07
C MET A 288 -3.34 2.18 12.75
N SER A 289 -2.17 1.75 12.26
CA SER A 289 -1.63 2.22 10.97
C SER A 289 -2.54 1.82 9.81
N MET A 290 -3.12 0.61 9.83
CA MET A 290 -4.06 0.15 8.81
C MET A 290 -5.32 1.01 8.77
N VAL A 291 -5.96 1.25 9.92
CA VAL A 291 -7.19 2.04 10.01
C VAL A 291 -6.92 3.51 9.68
N PHE A 292 -5.83 4.07 10.21
CA PHE A 292 -5.48 5.46 9.96
C PHE A 292 -5.09 5.68 8.49
N GLY A 293 -4.32 4.74 7.89
CA GLY A 293 -3.99 4.80 6.47
C GLY A 293 -5.21 4.67 5.55
N ALA A 294 -6.19 3.87 5.93
CA ALA A 294 -7.44 3.78 5.18
C ALA A 294 -8.30 5.05 5.28
N ALA A 295 -8.16 5.82 6.38
CA ALA A 295 -8.87 7.08 6.59
C ALA A 295 -8.20 8.27 5.88
N PHE A 296 -6.88 8.23 5.68
CA PHE A 296 -6.08 9.22 4.99
C PHE A 296 -6.30 9.18 3.49
#